data_6d301d277666be568db6ad7652e617f3
#
_entry.id   6d301d277666be568db6ad7652e617f3
#
_cell.length_a   1.000
_cell.length_b   1.000
_cell.length_c   1.000
_cell.angle_alpha   90.00
_cell.angle_beta   90.00
_cell.angle_gamma   90.00
#
_symmetry.space_group_name_H-M   'P 1'
#
loop_
_entity.id
_entity.type
_entity.pdbx_description
1 polymer ?
#
loop_
_entity_poly.entity_id
_entity_poly.type
_entity_poly.pdbx_seq_one_letter_code
_entity_poly.pdbx_strand_id
1 'polypeptide(L)'
;MRYDYDVIVIGAGNGGLAAASKLSAAGLKTVVLEKHNLPGGVATSFVRGRFEFEASLHELCDVGTEEEPRLVRNLFAGLGSDAAFVNEKNLFRTVVTGPDGYDVTLESGDDFEKSLVKACPGCEKSIAKLKKVLANTSEALEYNDAKNGKPNKLVMLMRYGKFLISAAHSLDDVLRSLGFDRRTRNVLETYWSYLGVPADELNSMHYWEMARGYINGGAGIPTMKSYGLSLSLADTILKNGGEIRYNTEVTGLIFDENGRVAGVKAGSDEFFAKETVSNVIPHSVFAMDGRERLPSKDKKLLNARRLGLSFVCIYAGLDRSAAELGLNDYSGFVAHNSSTRRQYENTGKTIGMYVANCLNVAVPDATPAGTCSLFITVPVFPKSGIFDGVEAANYKKFKSDFSRKYIADFEKTLGIELLPYIEEISVATPATFARYFGAPNGTAYGYELSAWDGVLSRTLNRSNELNVPGLTFCGGHSVNGDGFGVTYTSGVEAAETVISRLAAAGISRPAATPDTLVAKNGGAHEN
;
A
#
# COMPACT_ATOMS: atom_id res chain seq x y z
N MET A 1 12.90 35.04 -7.57
CA MET A 1 13.26 34.11 -6.46
C MET A 1 14.38 33.21 -6.96
N ARG A 2 15.40 32.94 -6.16
CA ARG A 2 16.48 32.01 -6.52
C ARG A 2 16.05 30.62 -6.05
N TYR A 3 16.06 29.64 -6.94
CA TYR A 3 15.75 28.25 -6.62
C TYR A 3 17.05 27.45 -6.43
N ASP A 4 17.12 26.68 -5.35
CA ASP A 4 18.26 25.82 -5.02
C ASP A 4 18.14 24.46 -5.71
N TYR A 5 16.90 24.02 -5.94
CA TYR A 5 16.54 22.74 -6.57
C TYR A 5 15.56 22.93 -7.73
N ASP A 6 15.48 21.95 -8.61
CA ASP A 6 14.40 21.87 -9.58
C ASP A 6 13.14 21.32 -8.91
N VAL A 7 13.31 20.28 -8.04
CA VAL A 7 12.20 19.65 -7.32
C VAL A 7 12.57 19.35 -5.86
N ILE A 8 11.66 19.66 -4.95
CA ILE A 8 11.66 19.16 -3.57
C ILE A 8 10.63 18.02 -3.47
N VAL A 9 11.01 16.92 -2.81
CA VAL A 9 10.11 15.83 -2.46
C VAL A 9 9.94 15.80 -0.95
N ILE A 10 8.70 15.90 -0.46
CA ILE A 10 8.37 15.88 0.96
C ILE A 10 8.03 14.46 1.38
N GLY A 11 8.89 13.85 2.20
CA GLY A 11 8.75 12.50 2.75
C GLY A 11 9.34 11.41 1.85
N ALA A 12 10.19 10.57 2.44
CA ALA A 12 10.84 9.41 1.81
C ALA A 12 10.03 8.10 1.97
N GLY A 13 8.70 8.17 1.96
CA GLY A 13 7.86 6.97 1.84
C GLY A 13 7.80 6.46 0.38
N ASN A 14 7.05 5.40 0.13
CA ASN A 14 6.99 4.70 -1.15
C ASN A 14 6.84 5.63 -2.37
N GLY A 15 5.82 6.47 -2.37
CA GLY A 15 5.56 7.39 -3.48
C GLY A 15 6.64 8.46 -3.62
N GLY A 16 7.16 8.98 -2.49
CA GLY A 16 8.24 9.98 -2.49
C GLY A 16 9.54 9.43 -3.04
N LEU A 17 9.93 8.22 -2.64
CA LEU A 17 11.12 7.54 -3.15
C LEU A 17 11.00 7.23 -4.64
N ALA A 18 9.86 6.71 -5.09
CA ALA A 18 9.62 6.43 -6.51
C ALA A 18 9.64 7.72 -7.35
N ALA A 19 9.00 8.80 -6.84
CA ALA A 19 9.03 10.10 -7.51
C ALA A 19 10.45 10.65 -7.62
N ALA A 20 11.20 10.65 -6.51
CA ALA A 20 12.56 11.18 -6.48
C ALA A 20 13.53 10.37 -7.36
N SER A 21 13.39 9.02 -7.39
CA SER A 21 14.16 8.16 -8.31
C SER A 21 13.91 8.54 -9.76
N LYS A 22 12.65 8.70 -10.17
CA LYS A 22 12.30 9.10 -11.53
C LYS A 22 12.78 10.51 -11.88
N LEU A 23 12.64 11.46 -10.97
CA LEU A 23 13.05 12.86 -11.16
C LEU A 23 14.57 13.00 -11.26
N SER A 24 15.32 12.33 -10.39
CA SER A 24 16.78 12.35 -10.43
C SER A 24 17.32 11.65 -11.68
N ALA A 25 16.72 10.52 -12.09
CA ALA A 25 17.07 9.84 -13.35
C ALA A 25 16.82 10.72 -14.58
N ALA A 26 15.83 11.62 -14.53
CA ALA A 26 15.60 12.64 -15.57
C ALA A 26 16.60 13.81 -15.50
N GLY A 27 17.62 13.75 -14.66
CA GLY A 27 18.66 14.78 -14.49
C GLY A 27 18.23 16.03 -13.74
N LEU A 28 17.03 16.03 -13.13
CA LEU A 28 16.55 17.15 -12.34
C LEU A 28 17.24 17.22 -10.98
N LYS A 29 17.67 18.41 -10.56
CA LYS A 29 18.25 18.61 -9.24
C LYS A 29 17.18 18.42 -8.17
N THR A 30 17.14 17.23 -7.60
CA THR A 30 16.09 16.76 -6.69
C THR A 30 16.62 16.61 -5.27
N VAL A 31 15.86 17.07 -4.27
CA VAL A 31 16.10 16.78 -2.84
C VAL A 31 14.86 16.15 -2.22
N VAL A 32 15.08 15.11 -1.43
CA VAL A 32 14.06 14.50 -0.56
C VAL A 32 14.29 15.00 0.86
N LEU A 33 13.23 15.51 1.51
CA LEU A 33 13.25 15.92 2.91
C LEU A 33 12.44 14.93 3.73
N GLU A 34 13.11 14.19 4.60
CA GLU A 34 12.52 13.13 5.42
C GLU A 34 12.70 13.44 6.91
N LYS A 35 11.58 13.40 7.67
CA LYS A 35 11.60 13.67 9.11
C LYS A 35 12.27 12.58 9.94
N HIS A 36 12.21 11.34 9.46
CA HIS A 36 12.81 10.19 10.12
C HIS A 36 14.32 10.08 9.79
N ASN A 37 15.04 9.25 10.53
CA ASN A 37 16.45 8.96 10.25
C ASN A 37 16.66 7.85 9.22
N LEU A 38 15.58 7.28 8.67
CA LEU A 38 15.56 6.19 7.70
C LEU A 38 14.53 6.47 6.60
N PRO A 39 14.76 5.98 5.35
CA PRO A 39 13.77 6.04 4.29
C PRO A 39 12.71 4.95 4.44
N GLY A 40 11.62 5.06 3.69
CA GLY A 40 10.63 4.00 3.47
C GLY A 40 9.26 4.32 4.06
N GLY A 41 9.15 5.13 5.09
CA GLY A 41 7.89 5.31 5.79
C GLY A 41 7.43 3.97 6.37
N VAL A 42 6.27 3.45 5.91
CA VAL A 42 5.76 2.12 6.33
C VAL A 42 6.53 0.96 5.70
N ALA A 43 7.22 1.18 4.57
CA ALA A 43 8.10 0.19 3.93
C ALA A 43 9.46 0.16 4.63
N THR A 44 9.49 -0.41 5.81
CA THR A 44 10.66 -0.46 6.69
C THR A 44 10.69 -1.76 7.49
N SER A 45 11.83 -2.02 8.13
CA SER A 45 12.00 -3.07 9.12
C SER A 45 12.52 -2.49 10.43
N PHE A 46 12.46 -3.26 11.48
CA PHE A 46 13.02 -2.89 12.78
C PHE A 46 13.54 -4.12 13.53
N VAL A 47 14.58 -3.92 14.35
CA VAL A 47 15.25 -5.01 15.09
C VAL A 47 14.76 -5.05 16.54
N ARG A 48 14.49 -6.26 17.04
CA ARG A 48 14.35 -6.57 18.48
C ARG A 48 15.08 -7.87 18.76
N GLY A 49 15.92 -7.86 19.80
CA GLY A 49 16.82 -8.99 20.05
C GLY A 49 17.64 -9.31 18.81
N ARG A 50 17.60 -10.55 18.37
CA ARG A 50 18.27 -11.03 17.13
C ARG A 50 17.36 -11.06 15.89
N PHE A 51 16.08 -10.64 16.03
CA PHE A 51 15.11 -10.64 14.94
C PHE A 51 14.99 -9.27 14.29
N GLU A 52 14.97 -9.27 12.97
CA GLU A 52 14.54 -8.13 12.16
C GLU A 52 13.14 -8.41 11.63
N PHE A 53 12.18 -7.57 12.04
CA PHE A 53 10.78 -7.70 11.68
C PHE A 53 10.42 -6.82 10.48
N GLU A 54 9.64 -7.36 9.55
CA GLU A 54 8.89 -6.58 8.56
C GLU A 54 7.85 -5.71 9.27
N ALA A 55 7.78 -4.41 8.96
CA ALA A 55 6.92 -3.50 9.71
C ALA A 55 5.45 -3.55 9.28
N SER A 56 5.15 -3.75 8.00
CA SER A 56 3.78 -3.63 7.52
C SER A 56 3.45 -4.38 6.23
N LEU A 57 4.45 -4.75 5.43
CA LEU A 57 4.19 -5.42 4.17
C LEU A 57 3.75 -6.86 4.40
N HIS A 58 2.55 -7.21 3.94
CA HIS A 58 2.14 -8.59 3.84
C HIS A 58 2.72 -9.21 2.57
N GLU A 59 2.26 -8.74 1.43
CA GLU A 59 2.64 -9.23 0.11
C GLU A 59 2.36 -8.15 -0.94
N LEU A 60 3.00 -8.25 -2.09
CA LEU A 60 2.79 -7.37 -3.23
C LEU A 60 1.97 -8.07 -4.30
N CYS A 61 0.94 -7.42 -4.82
CA CYS A 61 0.22 -7.91 -5.99
C CYS A 61 0.95 -7.51 -7.29
N ASP A 62 0.69 -8.26 -8.36
CA ASP A 62 1.14 -7.97 -9.73
C ASP A 62 2.67 -7.86 -9.87
N VAL A 63 3.40 -8.73 -9.17
CA VAL A 63 4.87 -8.81 -9.25
C VAL A 63 5.31 -9.60 -10.48
N GLY A 64 4.69 -10.74 -10.76
CA GLY A 64 5.10 -11.65 -11.83
C GLY A 64 6.40 -12.39 -11.52
N THR A 65 6.88 -13.20 -12.46
CA THR A 65 8.16 -13.90 -12.37
C THR A 65 9.31 -13.12 -13.03
N GLU A 66 10.51 -13.64 -13.01
CA GLU A 66 11.64 -13.06 -13.75
C GLU A 66 11.44 -13.18 -15.26
N GLU A 67 10.86 -14.31 -15.71
CA GLU A 67 10.57 -14.59 -17.11
C GLU A 67 9.36 -13.79 -17.63
N GLU A 68 8.38 -13.56 -16.75
CA GLU A 68 7.16 -12.80 -17.05
C GLU A 68 6.96 -11.68 -16.02
N PRO A 69 7.81 -10.64 -16.04
CA PRO A 69 7.72 -9.55 -15.07
C PRO A 69 6.45 -8.72 -15.29
N ARG A 70 5.77 -8.40 -14.21
CA ARG A 70 4.54 -7.60 -14.22
C ARG A 70 4.78 -6.20 -13.66
N LEU A 71 3.70 -5.50 -13.29
CA LEU A 71 3.73 -4.08 -12.94
C LEU A 71 4.84 -3.74 -11.93
N VAL A 72 4.92 -4.45 -10.80
CA VAL A 72 5.85 -4.10 -9.72
C VAL A 72 7.30 -4.34 -10.13
N ARG A 73 7.65 -5.51 -10.70
CA ARG A 73 9.02 -5.77 -11.19
C ARG A 73 9.43 -4.74 -12.25
N ASN A 74 8.55 -4.49 -13.23
CA ASN A 74 8.81 -3.53 -14.30
C ASN A 74 9.00 -2.11 -13.76
N LEU A 75 8.24 -1.72 -12.74
CA LEU A 75 8.35 -0.41 -12.11
C LEU A 75 9.72 -0.26 -11.43
N PHE A 76 10.12 -1.21 -10.58
CA PHE A 76 11.42 -1.16 -9.89
C PHE A 76 12.59 -1.19 -10.88
N ALA A 77 12.55 -2.08 -11.88
CA ALA A 77 13.54 -2.11 -12.95
C ALA A 77 13.60 -0.80 -13.74
N GLY A 78 12.44 -0.22 -14.08
CA GLY A 78 12.32 1.07 -14.77
C GLY A 78 12.83 2.27 -13.96
N LEU A 79 12.89 2.14 -12.63
CA LEU A 79 13.50 3.11 -11.72
C LEU A 79 15.01 2.86 -11.51
N GLY A 80 15.57 1.79 -12.08
CA GLY A 80 16.97 1.42 -11.91
C GLY A 80 17.28 0.72 -10.58
N SER A 81 16.27 0.16 -9.93
CA SER A 81 16.39 -0.59 -8.69
C SER A 81 16.75 -2.05 -8.97
N ASP A 82 17.59 -2.64 -8.10
CA ASP A 82 17.99 -4.05 -8.08
C ASP A 82 17.14 -4.91 -7.13
N ALA A 83 15.95 -4.44 -6.76
CA ALA A 83 15.05 -5.15 -5.87
C ALA A 83 14.69 -6.55 -6.40
N ALA A 84 14.87 -7.56 -5.57
CA ALA A 84 14.57 -8.95 -5.87
C ALA A 84 13.32 -9.43 -5.12
N PHE A 85 12.56 -10.34 -5.74
CA PHE A 85 11.29 -10.86 -5.22
C PHE A 85 11.23 -12.36 -5.37
N VAL A 86 10.58 -13.02 -4.42
CA VAL A 86 10.10 -14.40 -4.53
C VAL A 86 8.57 -14.39 -4.68
N ASN A 87 8.02 -15.37 -5.37
CA ASN A 87 6.59 -15.50 -5.55
C ASN A 87 6.08 -16.71 -4.77
N GLU A 88 4.97 -16.53 -4.07
CA GLU A 88 4.25 -17.61 -3.43
C GLU A 88 3.34 -18.33 -4.43
N LYS A 89 3.35 -19.67 -4.36
CA LYS A 89 2.45 -20.48 -5.15
C LYS A 89 1.00 -20.33 -4.66
N ASN A 90 0.83 -20.36 -3.33
CA ASN A 90 -0.46 -20.18 -2.70
C ASN A 90 -0.86 -18.71 -2.73
N LEU A 91 -2.04 -18.42 -3.25
CA LEU A 91 -2.61 -17.09 -3.22
C LEU A 91 -2.88 -16.66 -1.78
N PHE A 92 -3.57 -17.53 -1.03
CA PHE A 92 -3.80 -17.44 0.41
C PHE A 92 -4.36 -18.75 0.96
N ARG A 93 -4.23 -18.95 2.27
CA ARG A 93 -5.08 -19.86 3.04
C ARG A 93 -6.10 -19.05 3.84
N THR A 94 -7.36 -19.43 3.79
CA THR A 94 -8.42 -18.80 4.59
C THR A 94 -9.08 -19.84 5.49
N VAL A 95 -9.03 -19.59 6.80
CA VAL A 95 -9.60 -20.45 7.84
C VAL A 95 -10.73 -19.69 8.51
N VAL A 96 -11.95 -20.16 8.29
CA VAL A 96 -13.15 -19.59 8.91
C VAL A 96 -13.71 -20.61 9.89
N THR A 97 -13.84 -20.23 11.16
CA THR A 97 -14.42 -21.07 12.19
C THR A 97 -15.93 -20.82 12.35
N GLY A 98 -16.63 -21.74 13.03
CA GLY A 98 -18.07 -21.63 13.29
C GLY A 98 -18.90 -22.60 12.43
N PRO A 99 -20.25 -22.49 12.47
CA PRO A 99 -21.15 -23.46 11.83
C PRO A 99 -20.99 -23.59 10.31
N ASP A 100 -20.69 -22.47 9.62
CA ASP A 100 -20.42 -22.39 8.18
C ASP A 100 -18.91 -22.31 7.90
N GLY A 101 -18.09 -22.89 8.80
CA GLY A 101 -16.64 -22.82 8.74
C GLY A 101 -16.03 -23.58 7.57
N TYR A 102 -14.83 -23.15 7.18
CA TYR A 102 -14.03 -23.81 6.14
C TYR A 102 -12.56 -23.51 6.30
N ASP A 103 -11.73 -24.38 5.75
CA ASP A 103 -10.29 -24.21 5.58
C ASP A 103 -9.99 -24.43 4.10
N VAL A 104 -9.55 -23.37 3.41
CA VAL A 104 -9.37 -23.37 1.97
C VAL A 104 -8.08 -22.66 1.63
N THR A 105 -7.25 -23.33 0.81
CA THR A 105 -6.10 -22.72 0.16
C THR A 105 -6.39 -22.56 -1.32
N LEU A 106 -6.20 -21.34 -1.86
CA LEU A 106 -6.23 -21.09 -3.30
C LEU A 106 -4.83 -20.87 -3.83
N GLU A 107 -4.60 -21.31 -5.07
CA GLU A 107 -3.35 -21.13 -5.79
C GLU A 107 -3.48 -19.96 -6.78
N SER A 108 -2.35 -19.35 -7.18
CA SER A 108 -2.30 -18.28 -8.17
C SER A 108 -2.11 -18.81 -9.61
N GLY A 109 -2.15 -17.92 -10.59
CA GLY A 109 -1.91 -18.24 -11.99
C GLY A 109 -2.91 -19.22 -12.58
N ASP A 110 -2.41 -20.15 -13.38
CA ASP A 110 -3.22 -21.16 -14.08
C ASP A 110 -3.92 -22.17 -13.14
N ASP A 111 -3.45 -22.28 -11.91
CA ASP A 111 -4.01 -23.19 -10.91
C ASP A 111 -5.12 -22.55 -10.05
N PHE A 112 -5.35 -21.24 -10.18
CA PHE A 112 -6.40 -20.54 -9.44
C PHE A 112 -7.79 -21.15 -9.65
N GLU A 113 -8.18 -21.32 -10.91
CA GLU A 113 -9.50 -21.86 -11.26
C GLU A 113 -9.66 -23.30 -10.76
N LYS A 114 -8.62 -24.13 -10.92
CA LYS A 114 -8.63 -25.53 -10.47
C LYS A 114 -8.74 -25.63 -8.95
N SER A 115 -7.97 -24.81 -8.22
CA SER A 115 -8.01 -24.77 -6.76
C SER A 115 -9.36 -24.27 -6.24
N LEU A 116 -9.95 -23.26 -6.89
CA LEU A 116 -11.28 -22.75 -6.55
C LEU A 116 -12.37 -23.79 -6.80
N VAL A 117 -12.38 -24.47 -7.95
CA VAL A 117 -13.36 -25.53 -8.26
C VAL A 117 -13.21 -26.71 -7.29
N LYS A 118 -11.97 -27.07 -6.92
CA LYS A 118 -11.71 -28.11 -5.90
C LYS A 118 -12.30 -27.72 -4.54
N ALA A 119 -12.13 -26.47 -4.11
CA ALA A 119 -12.64 -25.96 -2.84
C ALA A 119 -14.16 -25.73 -2.84
N CYS A 120 -14.71 -25.35 -3.98
CA CYS A 120 -16.10 -24.95 -4.19
C CYS A 120 -16.68 -25.59 -5.47
N PRO A 121 -17.01 -26.90 -5.47
CA PRO A 121 -17.52 -27.60 -6.66
C PRO A 121 -18.80 -26.98 -7.20
N GLY A 122 -18.93 -26.93 -8.53
CA GLY A 122 -20.13 -26.41 -9.22
C GLY A 122 -20.09 -24.94 -9.57
N CYS A 123 -18.98 -24.25 -9.29
CA CYS A 123 -18.81 -22.82 -9.58
C CYS A 123 -18.28 -22.51 -10.99
N GLU A 124 -18.00 -23.52 -11.85
CA GLU A 124 -17.32 -23.38 -13.14
C GLU A 124 -18.05 -22.41 -14.09
N LYS A 125 -19.38 -22.52 -14.16
CA LYS A 125 -20.19 -21.60 -14.99
C LYS A 125 -20.13 -20.16 -14.52
N SER A 126 -20.06 -19.95 -13.21
CA SER A 126 -19.96 -18.63 -12.59
C SER A 126 -18.58 -18.04 -12.79
N ILE A 127 -17.51 -18.83 -12.71
CA ILE A 127 -16.13 -18.43 -13.05
C ILE A 127 -16.06 -17.97 -14.51
N ALA A 128 -16.64 -18.71 -15.45
CA ALA A 128 -16.65 -18.32 -16.87
C ALA A 128 -17.36 -16.98 -17.11
N LYS A 129 -18.42 -16.67 -16.33
CA LYS A 129 -19.08 -15.36 -16.39
C LYS A 129 -18.20 -14.27 -15.77
N LEU A 130 -17.55 -14.54 -14.62
CA LEU A 130 -16.65 -13.62 -13.97
C LEU A 130 -15.48 -13.24 -14.89
N LYS A 131 -14.82 -14.20 -15.54
CA LYS A 131 -13.78 -13.94 -16.54
C LYS A 131 -14.22 -12.94 -17.62
N LYS A 132 -15.48 -13.05 -18.09
CA LYS A 132 -16.04 -12.10 -19.07
C LYS A 132 -16.26 -10.69 -18.49
N VAL A 133 -16.57 -10.58 -17.21
CA VAL A 133 -16.69 -9.28 -16.53
C VAL A 133 -15.29 -8.65 -16.40
N LEU A 134 -14.30 -9.42 -15.95
CA LEU A 134 -12.94 -8.97 -15.77
C LEU A 134 -12.29 -8.53 -17.08
N ALA A 135 -12.44 -9.32 -18.16
CA ALA A 135 -11.94 -8.95 -19.49
C ALA A 135 -12.59 -7.65 -20.00
N ASN A 136 -13.92 -7.52 -19.84
CA ASN A 136 -14.62 -6.31 -20.25
C ASN A 136 -14.21 -5.07 -19.42
N THR A 137 -13.85 -5.28 -18.14
CA THR A 137 -13.31 -4.21 -17.28
C THR A 137 -11.95 -3.74 -17.78
N SER A 138 -11.02 -4.65 -18.09
CA SER A 138 -9.71 -4.32 -18.64
C SER A 138 -9.82 -3.53 -19.95
N GLU A 139 -10.62 -4.01 -20.90
CA GLU A 139 -10.86 -3.32 -22.16
C GLU A 139 -11.48 -1.92 -21.98
N ALA A 140 -12.35 -1.75 -20.96
CA ALA A 140 -12.97 -0.46 -20.67
C ALA A 140 -11.97 0.55 -20.10
N LEU A 141 -11.07 0.10 -19.21
CA LEU A 141 -10.01 0.94 -18.64
C LEU A 141 -8.99 1.34 -19.72
N GLU A 142 -8.53 0.39 -20.54
CA GLU A 142 -7.66 0.68 -21.68
C GLU A 142 -8.29 1.70 -22.66
N TYR A 143 -9.59 1.54 -22.96
CA TYR A 143 -10.30 2.51 -23.80
C TYR A 143 -10.39 3.90 -23.14
N ASN A 144 -10.63 3.96 -21.84
CA ASN A 144 -10.65 5.22 -21.07
C ASN A 144 -9.29 5.93 -21.15
N ASP A 145 -8.20 5.18 -20.96
CA ASP A 145 -6.83 5.72 -20.98
C ASP A 145 -6.43 6.19 -22.39
N ALA A 146 -6.76 5.41 -23.43
CA ALA A 146 -6.57 5.79 -24.82
C ALA A 146 -7.36 7.06 -25.22
N LYS A 147 -8.37 7.45 -24.42
CA LYS A 147 -9.14 8.69 -24.58
C LYS A 147 -8.76 9.78 -23.57
N ASN A 148 -7.63 9.62 -22.87
CA ASN A 148 -7.16 10.55 -21.83
C ASN A 148 -8.23 10.88 -20.79
N GLY A 149 -8.97 9.86 -20.31
CA GLY A 149 -10.04 10.00 -19.32
C GLY A 149 -11.33 10.67 -19.85
N LYS A 150 -11.49 10.78 -21.17
CA LYS A 150 -12.69 11.35 -21.82
C LYS A 150 -13.32 10.36 -22.81
N PRO A 151 -13.76 9.18 -22.35
CA PRO A 151 -14.33 8.16 -23.24
C PRO A 151 -15.69 8.60 -23.78
N ASN A 152 -16.06 8.08 -24.95
CA ASN A 152 -17.40 8.29 -25.49
C ASN A 152 -18.42 7.51 -24.64
N LYS A 153 -19.37 8.21 -24.03
CA LYS A 153 -20.37 7.64 -23.10
C LYS A 153 -21.25 6.56 -23.76
N LEU A 154 -21.59 6.73 -25.06
CA LEU A 154 -22.41 5.75 -25.77
C LEU A 154 -21.63 4.46 -26.01
N VAL A 155 -20.34 4.56 -26.38
CA VAL A 155 -19.44 3.41 -26.51
C VAL A 155 -19.28 2.70 -25.16
N MET A 156 -19.10 3.44 -24.07
CA MET A 156 -19.02 2.88 -22.72
C MET A 156 -20.28 2.07 -22.39
N LEU A 157 -21.46 2.62 -22.65
CA LEU A 157 -22.73 1.95 -22.39
C LEU A 157 -22.93 0.69 -23.25
N MET A 158 -22.67 0.78 -24.56
CA MET A 158 -22.97 -0.30 -25.51
C MET A 158 -21.93 -1.44 -25.46
N ARG A 159 -20.65 -1.11 -25.32
CA ARG A 159 -19.54 -2.07 -25.41
C ARG A 159 -19.07 -2.56 -24.04
N TYR A 160 -19.11 -1.69 -23.05
CA TYR A 160 -18.54 -1.95 -21.71
C TYR A 160 -19.61 -2.02 -20.61
N GLY A 161 -20.80 -2.51 -20.92
CA GLY A 161 -21.91 -2.60 -19.97
C GLY A 161 -21.61 -3.46 -18.73
N LYS A 162 -20.80 -4.52 -18.85
CA LYS A 162 -20.39 -5.35 -17.71
C LYS A 162 -19.45 -4.61 -16.78
N PHE A 163 -18.53 -3.82 -17.32
CA PHE A 163 -17.70 -2.89 -16.55
C PHE A 163 -18.59 -1.92 -15.76
N LEU A 164 -19.56 -1.27 -16.41
CA LEU A 164 -20.45 -0.32 -15.74
C LEU A 164 -21.24 -0.95 -14.60
N ILE A 165 -21.71 -2.20 -14.77
CA ILE A 165 -22.38 -2.95 -13.71
C ILE A 165 -21.40 -3.23 -12.56
N SER A 166 -20.21 -3.76 -12.85
CA SER A 166 -19.18 -4.02 -11.83
C SER A 166 -18.77 -2.74 -11.09
N ALA A 167 -18.64 -1.62 -11.81
CA ALA A 167 -18.27 -0.34 -11.24
C ALA A 167 -19.38 0.33 -10.39
N ALA A 168 -20.65 -0.06 -10.59
CA ALA A 168 -21.80 0.53 -9.92
C ALA A 168 -22.30 -0.27 -8.70
N HIS A 169 -21.85 -1.51 -8.52
CA HIS A 169 -22.40 -2.43 -7.52
C HIS A 169 -21.33 -2.95 -6.56
N SER A 170 -21.78 -3.48 -5.43
CA SER A 170 -20.92 -4.12 -4.45
C SER A 170 -20.36 -5.46 -4.96
N LEU A 171 -19.27 -5.90 -4.34
CA LEU A 171 -18.65 -7.19 -4.65
C LEU A 171 -19.63 -8.35 -4.48
N ASP A 172 -20.33 -8.42 -3.33
CA ASP A 172 -21.30 -9.50 -3.06
C ASP A 172 -22.46 -9.47 -4.05
N ASP A 173 -22.99 -8.29 -4.44
CA ASP A 173 -24.06 -8.20 -5.43
C ASP A 173 -23.62 -8.69 -6.81
N VAL A 174 -22.42 -8.33 -7.26
CA VAL A 174 -21.89 -8.80 -8.54
C VAL A 174 -21.68 -10.31 -8.52
N LEU A 175 -21.01 -10.86 -7.50
CA LEU A 175 -20.79 -12.29 -7.37
C LEU A 175 -22.12 -13.07 -7.32
N ARG A 176 -23.11 -12.57 -6.59
CA ARG A 176 -24.46 -13.15 -6.53
C ARG A 176 -25.14 -13.14 -7.90
N SER A 177 -25.05 -12.04 -8.64
CA SER A 177 -25.64 -11.92 -9.99
C SER A 177 -25.01 -12.87 -11.00
N LEU A 178 -23.74 -13.24 -10.81
CA LEU A 178 -23.02 -14.20 -11.64
C LEU A 178 -23.42 -15.66 -11.31
N GLY A 179 -24.13 -15.88 -10.20
CA GLY A 179 -24.64 -17.18 -9.77
C GLY A 179 -23.69 -17.98 -8.89
N PHE A 180 -22.73 -17.32 -8.21
CA PHE A 180 -21.94 -17.96 -7.17
C PHE A 180 -22.80 -18.25 -5.94
N ASP A 181 -22.67 -19.45 -5.37
CA ASP A 181 -23.27 -19.80 -4.09
C ASP A 181 -22.59 -19.02 -2.93
N ARG A 182 -23.19 -19.07 -1.74
CA ARG A 182 -22.72 -18.29 -0.59
C ARG A 182 -21.29 -18.68 -0.18
N ARG A 183 -20.96 -19.99 -0.15
CA ARG A 183 -19.65 -20.46 0.26
C ARG A 183 -18.57 -19.96 -0.70
N THR A 184 -18.80 -20.10 -2.01
CA THR A 184 -17.88 -19.64 -3.05
C THR A 184 -17.67 -18.11 -2.97
N ARG A 185 -18.76 -17.34 -2.74
CA ARG A 185 -18.62 -15.88 -2.54
C ARG A 185 -17.73 -15.56 -1.36
N ASN A 186 -17.98 -16.15 -0.19
CA ASN A 186 -17.19 -15.92 1.01
C ASN A 186 -15.69 -16.24 0.80
N VAL A 187 -15.36 -17.31 0.07
CA VAL A 187 -13.98 -17.64 -0.30
C VAL A 187 -13.37 -16.59 -1.23
N LEU A 188 -14.12 -16.16 -2.26
CA LEU A 188 -13.66 -15.15 -3.21
C LEU A 188 -13.54 -13.75 -2.58
N GLU A 189 -14.23 -13.48 -1.50
CA GLU A 189 -14.21 -12.21 -0.77
C GLU A 189 -13.06 -12.09 0.24
N THR A 190 -12.21 -13.11 0.41
CA THR A 190 -11.18 -13.17 1.47
C THR A 190 -10.33 -11.90 1.58
N TYR A 191 -9.92 -11.30 0.48
CA TYR A 191 -9.10 -10.07 0.47
C TYR A 191 -9.86 -8.77 0.82
N TRP A 192 -11.15 -8.83 1.20
CA TRP A 192 -11.93 -7.63 1.52
C TRP A 192 -11.26 -6.76 2.59
N SER A 193 -10.58 -7.40 3.55
CA SER A 193 -9.94 -6.72 4.68
C SER A 193 -8.74 -5.85 4.28
N TYR A 194 -8.10 -6.12 3.15
CA TYR A 194 -7.06 -5.28 2.59
C TYR A 194 -7.60 -3.91 2.15
N LEU A 195 -8.87 -3.86 1.74
CA LEU A 195 -9.54 -2.63 1.31
C LEU A 195 -10.37 -1.96 2.42
N GLY A 196 -10.54 -2.64 3.56
CA GLY A 196 -11.14 -2.09 4.77
C GLY A 196 -12.65 -1.84 4.72
N VAL A 197 -13.34 -2.36 3.70
CA VAL A 197 -14.80 -2.22 3.51
C VAL A 197 -15.41 -3.59 3.27
N PRO A 198 -16.47 -4.00 3.99
CA PRO A 198 -17.06 -5.33 3.82
C PRO A 198 -17.68 -5.52 2.43
N ALA A 199 -17.73 -6.76 1.94
CA ALA A 199 -18.04 -7.11 0.56
C ALA A 199 -19.40 -6.59 0.04
N ASP A 200 -20.38 -6.38 0.93
CA ASP A 200 -21.68 -5.82 0.60
C ASP A 200 -21.69 -4.28 0.42
N GLU A 201 -20.59 -3.60 0.78
CA GLU A 201 -20.36 -2.17 0.52
C GLU A 201 -19.16 -1.94 -0.41
N LEU A 202 -18.23 -2.89 -0.47
CA LEU A 202 -17.00 -2.80 -1.27
C LEU A 202 -17.33 -2.76 -2.76
N ASN A 203 -16.81 -1.76 -3.45
CA ASN A 203 -16.97 -1.66 -4.90
C ASN A 203 -16.33 -2.85 -5.63
N SER A 204 -17.09 -3.55 -6.48
CA SER A 204 -16.65 -4.77 -7.15
C SER A 204 -15.46 -4.52 -8.09
N MET A 205 -15.46 -3.42 -8.84
CA MET A 205 -14.35 -3.11 -9.74
C MET A 205 -13.04 -2.90 -8.96
N HIS A 206 -13.10 -2.12 -7.87
CA HIS A 206 -11.92 -1.85 -7.04
C HIS A 206 -11.34 -3.14 -6.45
N TYR A 207 -12.21 -4.02 -5.96
CA TYR A 207 -11.77 -5.33 -5.46
C TYR A 207 -11.05 -6.14 -6.54
N TRP A 208 -11.63 -6.25 -7.74
CA TRP A 208 -11.07 -7.08 -8.80
C TRP A 208 -9.82 -6.51 -9.43
N GLU A 209 -9.62 -5.20 -9.43
CA GLU A 209 -8.34 -4.61 -9.87
C GLU A 209 -7.18 -5.07 -8.97
N MET A 210 -7.37 -5.11 -7.65
CA MET A 210 -6.39 -5.66 -6.72
C MET A 210 -6.29 -7.20 -6.84
N ALA A 211 -7.41 -7.92 -6.73
CA ALA A 211 -7.44 -9.39 -6.69
C ALA A 211 -6.88 -10.02 -7.98
N ARG A 212 -7.13 -9.41 -9.14
CA ARG A 212 -6.56 -9.83 -10.42
C ARG A 212 -5.03 -9.75 -10.43
N GLY A 213 -4.45 -8.74 -9.80
CA GLY A 213 -3.01 -8.62 -9.65
C GLY A 213 -2.41 -9.81 -8.89
N TYR A 214 -3.05 -10.23 -7.79
CA TYR A 214 -2.66 -11.42 -7.05
C TYR A 214 -2.91 -12.72 -7.83
N ILE A 215 -4.09 -12.87 -8.42
CA ILE A 215 -4.46 -14.09 -9.16
C ILE A 215 -3.50 -14.32 -10.34
N ASN A 216 -3.23 -13.29 -11.14
CA ASN A 216 -2.44 -13.43 -12.37
C ASN A 216 -0.93 -13.33 -12.13
N GLY A 217 -0.50 -12.50 -11.18
CA GLY A 217 0.90 -12.22 -10.92
C GLY A 217 1.49 -12.94 -9.70
N GLY A 218 0.64 -13.63 -8.94
CA GLY A 218 1.02 -14.22 -7.66
C GLY A 218 1.22 -13.18 -6.56
N ALA A 219 1.30 -13.65 -5.31
CA ALA A 219 1.77 -12.86 -4.18
C ALA A 219 3.29 -12.80 -4.22
N GLY A 220 3.85 -11.61 -4.32
CA GLY A 220 5.29 -11.39 -4.38
C GLY A 220 5.83 -10.82 -3.07
N ILE A 221 6.96 -11.37 -2.61
CA ILE A 221 7.61 -10.97 -1.37
C ILE A 221 9.03 -10.49 -1.68
N PRO A 222 9.41 -9.26 -1.28
CA PRO A 222 10.79 -8.80 -1.44
C PRO A 222 11.73 -9.63 -0.56
N THR A 223 12.84 -10.11 -1.14
CA THR A 223 13.80 -10.97 -0.43
C THR A 223 14.47 -10.28 0.76
N MET A 224 14.62 -8.96 0.69
CA MET A 224 15.22 -8.12 1.74
C MET A 224 14.15 -7.32 2.52
N LYS A 225 12.95 -7.85 2.70
CA LYS A 225 11.80 -7.15 3.29
C LYS A 225 11.46 -5.84 2.55
N SER A 226 10.46 -5.12 3.00
CA SER A 226 10.10 -3.84 2.36
C SER A 226 11.15 -2.75 2.56
N TYR A 227 11.97 -2.85 3.60
CA TYR A 227 13.09 -1.91 3.81
C TYR A 227 14.14 -2.01 2.70
N GLY A 228 14.40 -3.21 2.17
CA GLY A 228 15.26 -3.40 1.00
C GLY A 228 14.76 -2.67 -0.23
N LEU A 229 13.43 -2.64 -0.46
CA LEU A 229 12.84 -1.84 -1.54
C LEU A 229 13.12 -0.34 -1.36
N SER A 230 12.99 0.14 -0.13
CA SER A 230 13.22 1.54 0.20
C SER A 230 14.68 1.94 0.04
N LEU A 231 15.62 1.07 0.45
CA LEU A 231 17.05 1.29 0.29
C LEU A 231 17.47 1.28 -1.17
N SER A 232 16.95 0.34 -1.99
CA SER A 232 17.27 0.28 -3.42
C SER A 232 16.85 1.54 -4.18
N LEU A 233 15.67 2.12 -3.85
CA LEU A 233 15.23 3.39 -4.43
C LEU A 233 16.05 4.57 -3.91
N ALA A 234 16.39 4.60 -2.62
CA ALA A 234 17.27 5.63 -2.06
C ALA A 234 18.65 5.63 -2.74
N ASP A 235 19.21 4.45 -2.96
CA ASP A 235 20.47 4.28 -3.69
C ASP A 235 20.35 4.78 -5.16
N THR A 236 19.25 4.48 -5.83
CA THR A 236 18.97 5.00 -7.18
C THR A 236 18.93 6.53 -7.22
N ILE A 237 18.31 7.18 -6.22
CA ILE A 237 18.26 8.64 -6.11
C ILE A 237 19.69 9.20 -6.00
N LEU A 238 20.51 8.64 -5.11
CA LEU A 238 21.89 9.09 -4.88
C LEU A 238 22.77 8.84 -6.10
N LYS A 239 22.69 7.67 -6.73
CA LYS A 239 23.40 7.33 -7.97
C LYS A 239 23.10 8.29 -9.13
N ASN A 240 21.90 8.86 -9.17
CA ASN A 240 21.49 9.84 -10.18
C ASN A 240 21.73 11.31 -9.74
N GLY A 241 22.50 11.54 -8.66
CA GLY A 241 22.87 12.86 -8.18
C GLY A 241 21.76 13.61 -7.43
N GLY A 242 20.69 12.92 -7.01
CA GLY A 242 19.72 13.43 -6.07
C GLY A 242 20.25 13.45 -4.63
N GLU A 243 19.58 14.15 -3.75
CA GLU A 243 19.94 14.32 -2.33
C GLU A 243 18.80 13.82 -1.44
N ILE A 244 19.13 13.15 -0.33
CA ILE A 244 18.17 12.79 0.71
C ILE A 244 18.64 13.38 2.04
N ARG A 245 17.82 14.23 2.64
CA ARG A 245 18.06 14.80 3.97
C ARG A 245 17.14 14.15 4.99
N TYR A 246 17.73 13.33 5.82
CA TYR A 246 17.06 12.72 6.97
C TYR A 246 17.01 13.70 8.15
N ASN A 247 16.17 13.39 9.16
CA ASN A 247 15.92 14.24 10.33
C ASN A 247 15.53 15.68 9.95
N THR A 248 14.88 15.85 8.80
CA THR A 248 14.51 17.14 8.22
C THR A 248 12.98 17.17 8.02
N GLU A 249 12.27 17.56 9.08
CA GLU A 249 10.82 17.65 9.06
C GLU A 249 10.36 18.93 8.39
N VAL A 250 9.58 18.79 7.31
CA VAL A 250 8.91 19.93 6.68
C VAL A 250 7.76 20.39 7.58
N THR A 251 7.81 21.67 7.96
CA THR A 251 6.87 22.30 8.90
C THR A 251 5.98 23.37 8.27
N GLY A 252 6.22 23.72 7.01
CA GLY A 252 5.40 24.71 6.31
C GLY A 252 5.72 24.81 4.82
N LEU A 253 4.83 25.47 4.08
CA LEU A 253 4.99 25.79 2.68
C LEU A 253 5.45 27.25 2.51
N ILE A 254 6.23 27.53 1.46
CA ILE A 254 6.60 28.88 1.05
C ILE A 254 5.88 29.17 -0.26
N PHE A 255 5.12 30.27 -0.29
CA PHE A 255 4.39 30.69 -1.47
C PHE A 255 5.06 31.92 -2.11
N ASP A 256 5.05 31.99 -3.42
CA ASP A 256 5.43 33.18 -4.18
C ASP A 256 4.28 34.23 -4.17
N GLU A 257 4.53 35.37 -4.81
CA GLU A 257 3.57 36.47 -4.94
C GLU A 257 2.29 36.10 -5.70
N ASN A 258 2.36 35.05 -6.55
CA ASN A 258 1.25 34.54 -7.34
C ASN A 258 0.47 33.43 -6.60
N GLY A 259 0.87 33.08 -5.36
CA GLY A 259 0.25 32.01 -4.59
C GLY A 259 0.66 30.61 -5.00
N ARG A 260 1.74 30.46 -5.78
CA ARG A 260 2.34 29.18 -6.15
C ARG A 260 3.25 28.71 -5.03
N VAL A 261 3.28 27.41 -4.73
CA VAL A 261 4.31 26.83 -3.86
C VAL A 261 5.67 26.94 -4.55
N ALA A 262 6.59 27.63 -3.91
CA ALA A 262 7.94 27.93 -4.39
C ALA A 262 9.03 27.34 -3.49
N GLY A 263 8.63 26.68 -2.39
CA GLY A 263 9.57 26.08 -1.45
C GLY A 263 8.87 25.56 -0.20
N VAL A 264 9.67 25.12 0.76
CA VAL A 264 9.21 24.59 2.05
C VAL A 264 10.11 25.07 3.20
N LYS A 265 9.55 25.08 4.41
CA LYS A 265 10.26 25.34 5.67
C LYS A 265 10.53 24.01 6.38
N ALA A 266 11.72 23.87 6.94
CA ALA A 266 12.10 22.76 7.79
C ALA A 266 12.89 23.28 8.99
N GLY A 267 12.23 23.43 10.15
CA GLY A 267 12.79 24.11 11.30
C GLY A 267 13.12 25.56 10.99
N SER A 268 14.40 25.94 11.12
CA SER A 268 14.92 27.27 10.76
C SER A 268 15.29 27.40 9.28
N ASP A 269 15.37 26.31 8.56
CA ASP A 269 15.86 26.28 7.18
C ASP A 269 14.72 26.46 6.19
N GLU A 270 15.04 27.12 5.07
CA GLU A 270 14.15 27.29 3.94
C GLU A 270 14.77 26.66 2.69
N PHE A 271 13.97 25.88 1.96
CA PHE A 271 14.38 25.23 0.72
C PHE A 271 13.51 25.74 -0.42
N PHE A 272 14.11 26.17 -1.50
CA PHE A 272 13.41 26.73 -2.66
C PHE A 272 13.52 25.82 -3.87
N ALA A 273 12.39 25.51 -4.51
CA ALA A 273 12.34 24.72 -5.73
C ALA A 273 11.25 25.19 -6.70
N LYS A 274 11.43 24.85 -7.98
CA LYS A 274 10.48 25.18 -9.04
C LYS A 274 9.18 24.39 -8.93
N GLU A 275 9.26 23.13 -8.46
CA GLU A 275 8.13 22.24 -8.19
C GLU A 275 8.34 21.52 -6.85
N THR A 276 7.25 21.14 -6.22
CA THR A 276 7.24 20.32 -5.00
C THR A 276 6.37 19.10 -5.20
N VAL A 277 6.86 17.91 -4.81
CA VAL A 277 6.07 16.67 -4.73
C VAL A 277 5.90 16.31 -3.26
N SER A 278 4.67 16.05 -2.83
CA SER A 278 4.39 15.64 -1.45
C SER A 278 3.88 14.21 -1.39
N ASN A 279 4.62 13.35 -0.69
CA ASN A 279 4.16 12.03 -0.26
C ASN A 279 3.42 12.10 1.10
N VAL A 280 3.40 13.27 1.73
CA VAL A 280 2.63 13.53 2.94
C VAL A 280 1.20 13.85 2.56
N ILE A 281 0.26 13.23 3.29
CA ILE A 281 -1.18 13.36 3.04
C ILE A 281 -1.63 14.84 3.09
N PRO A 282 -2.51 15.30 2.17
CA PRO A 282 -2.94 16.69 2.10
C PRO A 282 -3.47 17.26 3.42
N HIS A 283 -4.15 16.44 4.24
CA HIS A 283 -4.60 16.87 5.57
C HIS A 283 -3.46 17.36 6.45
N SER A 284 -2.34 16.64 6.49
CA SER A 284 -1.17 17.04 7.27
C SER A 284 -0.47 18.27 6.66
N VAL A 285 -0.31 18.29 5.34
CA VAL A 285 0.32 19.44 4.66
C VAL A 285 -0.45 20.73 4.91
N PHE A 286 -1.79 20.73 4.73
CA PHE A 286 -2.61 21.91 4.95
C PHE A 286 -3.01 22.15 6.41
N ALA A 287 -2.63 21.27 7.33
CA ALA A 287 -2.65 21.57 8.76
C ALA A 287 -1.41 22.37 9.19
N MET A 288 -0.29 22.25 8.47
CA MET A 288 0.93 23.03 8.72
C MET A 288 0.75 24.48 8.25
N ASP A 289 0.34 24.68 6.99
CA ASP A 289 0.24 26.02 6.37
C ASP A 289 -0.58 25.98 5.08
N GLY A 290 -1.04 27.15 4.62
CA GLY A 290 -1.61 27.36 3.28
C GLY A 290 -3.06 26.95 3.09
N ARG A 291 -3.75 26.45 4.14
CA ARG A 291 -5.16 26.02 4.03
C ARG A 291 -6.08 27.17 3.59
N GLU A 292 -5.83 28.39 4.05
CA GLU A 292 -6.60 29.58 3.70
C GLU A 292 -6.48 29.94 2.21
N ARG A 293 -5.37 29.56 1.57
CA ARG A 293 -5.08 29.80 0.14
C ARG A 293 -5.79 28.81 -0.79
N LEU A 294 -6.27 27.67 -0.26
CA LEU A 294 -6.97 26.69 -1.06
C LEU A 294 -8.27 27.28 -1.64
N PRO A 295 -8.60 26.97 -2.93
CA PRO A 295 -9.91 27.25 -3.48
C PRO A 295 -11.03 26.62 -2.63
N SER A 296 -12.22 27.26 -2.63
CA SER A 296 -13.37 26.75 -1.86
C SER A 296 -13.74 25.31 -2.18
N LYS A 297 -13.55 24.88 -3.45
CA LYS A 297 -13.77 23.51 -3.89
C LYS A 297 -12.80 22.55 -3.17
N ASP A 298 -11.52 22.88 -3.12
CA ASP A 298 -10.49 22.04 -2.54
C ASP A 298 -10.61 21.96 -1.01
N LYS A 299 -11.00 23.05 -0.35
CA LYS A 299 -11.37 23.06 1.08
C LYS A 299 -12.53 22.11 1.36
N LYS A 300 -13.58 22.13 0.52
CA LYS A 300 -14.73 21.22 0.68
C LYS A 300 -14.34 19.77 0.48
N LEU A 301 -13.53 19.46 -0.54
CA LEU A 301 -13.02 18.13 -0.80
C LEU A 301 -12.19 17.61 0.38
N LEU A 302 -11.23 18.41 0.86
CA LEU A 302 -10.40 18.07 2.00
C LEU A 302 -11.25 17.79 3.26
N ASN A 303 -12.29 18.59 3.52
CA ASN A 303 -13.17 18.40 4.68
C ASN A 303 -14.09 17.18 4.54
N ALA A 304 -14.46 16.79 3.32
CA ALA A 304 -15.34 15.65 3.08
C ALA A 304 -14.63 14.30 3.18
N ARG A 305 -13.33 14.25 2.90
CA ARG A 305 -12.54 13.03 2.96
C ARG A 305 -12.36 12.53 4.38
N ARG A 306 -12.51 11.24 4.56
CA ARG A 306 -12.32 10.55 5.84
C ARG A 306 -11.02 9.76 5.79
N LEU A 307 -10.34 9.68 6.93
CA LEU A 307 -9.18 8.81 7.09
C LEU A 307 -9.64 7.35 7.12
N GLY A 308 -8.89 6.50 6.42
CA GLY A 308 -9.15 5.07 6.30
C GLY A 308 -8.77 4.26 7.54
N LEU A 309 -8.79 2.94 7.39
CA LEU A 309 -8.44 2.00 8.45
C LEU A 309 -6.99 2.16 8.93
N SER A 310 -6.75 1.68 10.14
CA SER A 310 -5.43 1.46 10.72
C SER A 310 -5.25 -0.01 11.13
N PHE A 311 -4.16 -0.36 11.79
CA PHE A 311 -3.87 -1.73 12.22
C PHE A 311 -3.33 -1.78 13.66
N VAL A 312 -3.56 -2.94 14.31
CA VAL A 312 -2.68 -3.45 15.36
C VAL A 312 -1.86 -4.56 14.76
N CYS A 313 -0.54 -4.43 14.82
CA CYS A 313 0.40 -5.43 14.30
C CYS A 313 1.15 -6.07 15.45
N ILE A 314 1.17 -7.41 15.48
CA ILE A 314 1.86 -8.23 16.45
C ILE A 314 3.02 -8.92 15.74
N TYR A 315 4.22 -8.72 16.22
CA TYR A 315 5.45 -9.32 15.70
C TYR A 315 6.00 -10.28 16.74
N ALA A 316 6.13 -11.55 16.40
CA ALA A 316 6.69 -12.56 17.26
C ALA A 316 7.92 -13.21 16.60
N GLY A 317 9.06 -13.19 17.28
CA GLY A 317 10.25 -13.98 16.95
C GLY A 317 10.20 -15.28 17.72
N LEU A 318 10.32 -16.40 17.01
CA LEU A 318 10.15 -17.75 17.56
C LEU A 318 11.48 -18.51 17.48
N ASP A 319 11.85 -19.20 18.56
CA ASP A 319 13.11 -19.93 18.70
C ASP A 319 13.08 -21.33 18.04
N ARG A 320 12.17 -21.52 17.08
CA ARG A 320 12.00 -22.72 16.25
C ARG A 320 11.79 -22.32 14.80
N SER A 321 12.11 -23.21 13.88
CA SER A 321 11.79 -23.02 12.48
C SER A 321 10.28 -23.08 12.21
N ALA A 322 9.83 -22.47 11.13
CA ALA A 322 8.43 -22.50 10.73
C ALA A 322 7.88 -23.93 10.57
N ALA A 323 8.68 -24.82 9.98
CA ALA A 323 8.31 -26.21 9.76
C ALA A 323 8.13 -26.99 11.08
N GLU A 324 8.99 -26.80 12.08
CA GLU A 324 8.86 -27.44 13.40
C GLU A 324 7.59 -26.98 14.12
N LEU A 325 7.14 -25.73 13.89
CA LEU A 325 5.94 -25.16 14.49
C LEU A 325 4.67 -25.44 13.67
N GLY A 326 4.76 -26.11 12.52
CA GLY A 326 3.61 -26.37 11.66
C GLY A 326 3.11 -25.15 10.89
N LEU A 327 3.92 -24.09 10.77
CA LEU A 327 3.65 -22.92 9.96
C LEU A 327 4.07 -23.21 8.52
N ASN A 328 3.13 -23.66 7.69
CA ASN A 328 3.39 -24.13 6.32
C ASN A 328 2.89 -23.16 5.24
N ASP A 329 2.13 -22.16 5.61
CA ASP A 329 1.60 -21.15 4.69
C ASP A 329 2.24 -19.79 4.99
N TYR A 330 2.58 -19.06 3.93
CA TYR A 330 3.08 -17.70 4.09
C TYR A 330 1.98 -16.77 4.61
N SER A 331 0.81 -16.79 3.98
CA SER A 331 -0.32 -15.90 4.30
C SER A 331 -1.56 -16.68 4.69
N GLY A 332 -2.06 -16.43 5.90
CA GLY A 332 -3.26 -17.04 6.47
C GLY A 332 -4.28 -16.00 6.92
N PHE A 333 -5.50 -16.05 6.36
CA PHE A 333 -6.64 -15.24 6.79
C PHE A 333 -7.47 -16.05 7.78
N VAL A 334 -7.63 -15.56 8.99
CA VAL A 334 -8.42 -16.21 10.05
C VAL A 334 -9.63 -15.35 10.38
N ALA A 335 -10.81 -15.98 10.40
CA ALA A 335 -12.05 -15.32 10.76
C ALA A 335 -13.00 -16.25 11.54
N HIS A 336 -13.84 -15.67 12.40
CA HIS A 336 -14.79 -16.42 13.22
C HIS A 336 -16.24 -16.34 12.72
N ASN A 337 -16.41 -15.85 11.50
CA ASN A 337 -17.68 -15.82 10.78
C ASN A 337 -17.42 -15.78 9.27
N SER A 338 -18.25 -16.43 8.50
CA SER A 338 -18.14 -16.43 7.03
C SER A 338 -18.61 -15.12 6.36
N SER A 339 -19.39 -14.28 7.06
CA SER A 339 -19.88 -12.99 6.54
C SER A 339 -18.87 -11.88 6.80
N THR A 340 -18.38 -11.24 5.74
CA THR A 340 -17.47 -10.10 5.81
C THR A 340 -18.05 -8.93 6.62
N ARG A 341 -19.37 -8.69 6.53
CA ARG A 341 -20.08 -7.70 7.36
C ARG A 341 -19.94 -8.01 8.86
N ARG A 342 -20.16 -9.26 9.28
CA ARG A 342 -19.99 -9.66 10.68
C ARG A 342 -18.54 -9.66 11.13
N GLN A 343 -17.61 -10.01 10.24
CA GLN A 343 -16.17 -9.89 10.51
C GLN A 343 -15.84 -8.42 10.83
N TYR A 344 -16.29 -7.49 9.98
CA TYR A 344 -16.11 -6.05 10.17
C TYR A 344 -16.72 -5.54 11.49
N GLU A 345 -17.97 -5.88 11.79
CA GLU A 345 -18.70 -5.42 12.98
C GLU A 345 -18.16 -6.01 14.30
N ASN A 346 -17.61 -7.21 14.24
CA ASN A 346 -17.07 -7.92 15.41
C ASN A 346 -15.62 -7.55 15.71
N THR A 347 -14.84 -7.11 14.72
CA THR A 347 -13.45 -6.72 14.93
C THR A 347 -13.39 -5.55 15.92
N GLY A 348 -12.76 -5.78 17.07
CA GLY A 348 -12.70 -4.84 18.19
C GLY A 348 -13.62 -5.16 19.37
N LYS A 349 -14.78 -5.76 19.13
CA LYS A 349 -15.66 -6.27 20.21
C LYS A 349 -15.23 -7.67 20.63
N THR A 350 -14.96 -8.51 19.64
CA THR A 350 -14.43 -9.87 19.79
C THR A 350 -13.25 -10.04 18.82
N ILE A 351 -12.83 -11.27 18.54
CA ILE A 351 -11.96 -11.55 17.40
C ILE A 351 -12.85 -11.69 16.16
N GLY A 352 -12.86 -10.66 15.31
CA GLY A 352 -13.63 -10.68 14.06
C GLY A 352 -12.86 -11.41 12.96
N MET A 353 -11.70 -10.84 12.59
CA MET A 353 -10.75 -11.42 11.64
C MET A 353 -9.35 -10.83 11.85
N TYR A 354 -8.35 -11.53 11.34
CA TYR A 354 -6.96 -11.07 11.24
C TYR A 354 -6.21 -11.82 10.13
N VAL A 355 -5.05 -11.30 9.75
CA VAL A 355 -4.13 -11.93 8.80
C VAL A 355 -2.85 -12.30 9.54
N ALA A 356 -2.31 -13.48 9.28
CA ALA A 356 -1.04 -13.94 9.83
C ALA A 356 -0.08 -14.31 8.69
N ASN A 357 1.14 -13.79 8.75
CA ASN A 357 2.18 -14.04 7.76
C ASN A 357 3.42 -14.63 8.46
N CYS A 358 3.97 -15.71 7.91
CA CYS A 358 5.25 -16.27 8.32
C CYS A 358 6.28 -16.07 7.21
N LEU A 359 7.12 -15.05 7.36
CA LEU A 359 8.07 -14.64 6.32
C LEU A 359 9.04 -15.76 5.93
N ASN A 360 9.43 -16.63 6.90
CA ASN A 360 10.36 -17.72 6.66
C ASN A 360 9.81 -18.85 5.76
N VAL A 361 8.51 -18.89 5.50
CA VAL A 361 7.93 -19.81 4.50
C VAL A 361 8.32 -19.39 3.08
N ALA A 362 8.32 -18.08 2.80
CA ALA A 362 8.69 -17.53 1.49
C ALA A 362 10.20 -17.26 1.38
N VAL A 363 10.80 -16.74 2.46
CA VAL A 363 12.22 -16.35 2.54
C VAL A 363 12.84 -17.08 3.73
N PRO A 364 13.36 -18.31 3.54
CA PRO A 364 13.81 -19.17 4.64
C PRO A 364 14.87 -18.57 5.56
N ASP A 365 15.72 -17.71 5.04
CA ASP A 365 16.80 -17.02 5.73
C ASP A 365 16.43 -15.60 6.24
N ALA A 366 15.14 -15.27 6.26
CA ALA A 366 14.65 -13.97 6.75
C ALA A 366 14.93 -13.72 8.24
N THR A 367 15.21 -14.76 9.01
CA THR A 367 15.57 -14.73 10.44
C THR A 367 16.79 -15.61 10.70
N PRO A 368 17.45 -15.55 11.88
CA PRO A 368 18.56 -16.44 12.21
C PRO A 368 18.21 -17.92 12.06
N ALA A 369 19.20 -18.74 11.67
CA ALA A 369 19.01 -20.16 11.43
C ALA A 369 18.31 -20.87 12.61
N GLY A 370 17.36 -21.75 12.30
CA GLY A 370 16.56 -22.49 13.29
C GLY A 370 15.45 -21.66 13.97
N THR A 371 15.17 -20.45 13.46
CA THR A 371 14.11 -19.57 13.98
C THR A 371 13.12 -19.19 12.89
N CYS A 372 12.00 -18.57 13.29
CA CYS A 372 11.10 -17.92 12.35
C CYS A 372 10.44 -16.68 12.97
N SER A 373 9.79 -15.89 12.14
CA SER A 373 9.01 -14.74 12.56
C SER A 373 7.53 -14.89 12.14
N LEU A 374 6.63 -14.55 13.05
CA LEU A 374 5.19 -14.45 12.78
C LEU A 374 4.77 -12.99 12.89
N PHE A 375 4.01 -12.53 11.90
CA PHE A 375 3.45 -11.21 11.81
C PHE A 375 1.92 -11.30 11.74
N ILE A 376 1.22 -10.89 12.80
CA ILE A 376 -0.26 -10.90 12.84
C ILE A 376 -0.76 -9.47 12.72
N THR A 377 -1.62 -9.22 11.75
CA THR A 377 -2.24 -7.93 11.48
C THR A 377 -3.74 -7.97 11.76
N VAL A 378 -4.17 -7.12 12.66
CA VAL A 378 -5.59 -6.94 13.03
C VAL A 378 -6.05 -5.58 12.52
N PRO A 379 -7.01 -5.50 11.59
CA PRO A 379 -7.50 -4.22 11.10
C PRO A 379 -8.24 -3.45 12.21
N VAL A 380 -8.03 -2.14 12.24
CA VAL A 380 -8.73 -1.20 13.12
C VAL A 380 -9.63 -0.34 12.27
N PHE A 381 -10.88 -0.76 12.15
CA PHE A 381 -11.89 -0.01 11.40
C PHE A 381 -12.36 1.23 12.16
N PRO A 382 -12.82 2.28 11.47
CA PRO A 382 -13.50 3.40 12.11
C PRO A 382 -14.64 2.89 13.01
N LYS A 383 -14.70 3.33 14.25
CA LYS A 383 -15.70 2.92 15.26
C LYS A 383 -15.59 1.47 15.75
N SER A 384 -14.44 0.80 15.58
CA SER A 384 -14.24 -0.59 16.06
C SER A 384 -14.29 -0.73 17.58
N GLY A 385 -14.04 0.36 18.33
CA GLY A 385 -13.99 0.33 19.80
C GLY A 385 -12.78 -0.39 20.40
N ILE A 386 -11.80 -0.82 19.59
CA ILE A 386 -10.60 -1.55 20.08
C ILE A 386 -9.85 -0.77 21.18
N PHE A 387 -9.83 0.55 21.07
CA PHE A 387 -9.09 1.42 21.99
C PHE A 387 -9.98 2.10 23.03
N ASP A 388 -11.26 1.71 23.16
CA ASP A 388 -12.14 2.27 24.19
C ASP A 388 -11.59 1.92 25.58
N GLY A 389 -11.39 2.95 26.43
CA GLY A 389 -10.79 2.81 27.74
C GLY A 389 -9.28 2.55 27.78
N VAL A 390 -8.58 2.63 26.65
CA VAL A 390 -7.11 2.53 26.59
C VAL A 390 -6.49 3.89 26.87
N GLU A 391 -5.79 3.99 28.01
CA GLU A 391 -5.08 5.16 28.46
C GLU A 391 -3.57 4.91 28.54
N ALA A 392 -2.76 5.95 28.68
CA ALA A 392 -1.31 5.82 28.81
C ALA A 392 -0.90 4.87 29.95
N ALA A 393 -1.62 4.90 31.08
CA ALA A 393 -1.33 4.07 32.25
C ALA A 393 -1.54 2.56 32.01
N ASN A 394 -2.50 2.18 31.18
CA ASN A 394 -2.81 0.77 30.90
C ASN A 394 -2.34 0.31 29.50
N TYR A 395 -1.72 1.18 28.72
CA TYR A 395 -1.35 0.92 27.33
C TYR A 395 -0.40 -0.27 27.14
N LYS A 396 0.59 -0.43 28.03
CA LYS A 396 1.51 -1.57 28.00
C LYS A 396 0.77 -2.89 28.27
N LYS A 397 -0.13 -2.89 29.27
CA LYS A 397 -0.96 -4.06 29.59
C LYS A 397 -1.90 -4.40 28.45
N PHE A 398 -2.55 -3.39 27.85
CA PHE A 398 -3.40 -3.58 26.67
C PHE A 398 -2.63 -4.30 25.55
N LYS A 399 -1.44 -3.86 25.18
CA LYS A 399 -0.65 -4.50 24.12
C LYS A 399 -0.29 -5.96 24.45
N SER A 400 0.07 -6.23 25.70
CA SER A 400 0.39 -7.59 26.15
C SER A 400 -0.83 -8.53 26.12
N ASP A 401 -1.97 -8.07 26.63
CA ASP A 401 -3.19 -8.87 26.64
C ASP A 401 -3.72 -9.09 25.22
N PHE A 402 -3.66 -8.05 24.38
CA PHE A 402 -4.09 -8.10 22.99
C PHE A 402 -3.26 -9.11 22.20
N SER A 403 -1.93 -9.03 22.26
CA SER A 403 -1.05 -9.94 21.53
C SER A 403 -1.25 -11.39 21.99
N ARG A 404 -1.31 -11.64 23.28
CA ARG A 404 -1.56 -12.99 23.84
C ARG A 404 -2.90 -13.56 23.36
N LYS A 405 -3.95 -12.74 23.35
CA LYS A 405 -5.29 -13.14 22.90
C LYS A 405 -5.28 -13.61 21.44
N TYR A 406 -4.65 -12.85 20.53
CA TYR A 406 -4.63 -13.19 19.11
C TYR A 406 -3.69 -14.36 18.80
N ILE A 407 -2.55 -14.48 19.47
CA ILE A 407 -1.66 -15.64 19.33
C ILE A 407 -2.34 -16.91 19.81
N ALA A 408 -2.97 -16.89 20.99
CA ALA A 408 -3.69 -18.05 21.51
C ALA A 408 -4.88 -18.47 20.63
N ASP A 409 -5.55 -17.50 20.00
CA ASP A 409 -6.60 -17.78 19.02
C ASP A 409 -6.05 -18.44 17.74
N PHE A 410 -4.91 -17.97 17.26
CA PHE A 410 -4.23 -18.54 16.09
C PHE A 410 -3.76 -19.96 16.37
N GLU A 411 -3.11 -20.22 17.53
CA GLU A 411 -2.75 -21.57 18.00
C GLU A 411 -3.95 -22.52 18.01
N LYS A 412 -5.04 -22.08 18.65
CA LYS A 412 -6.28 -22.87 18.73
C LYS A 412 -6.88 -23.17 17.37
N THR A 413 -6.88 -22.17 16.47
CA THR A 413 -7.49 -22.29 15.14
C THR A 413 -6.73 -23.25 14.25
N LEU A 414 -5.40 -23.25 14.32
CA LEU A 414 -4.56 -24.13 13.50
C LEU A 414 -4.18 -25.44 14.19
N GLY A 415 -4.43 -25.58 15.51
CA GLY A 415 -4.03 -26.76 16.28
C GLY A 415 -2.50 -26.85 16.48
N ILE A 416 -1.82 -25.72 16.62
CA ILE A 416 -0.37 -25.60 16.80
C ILE A 416 -0.04 -24.96 18.15
N GLU A 417 1.22 -24.98 18.54
CA GLU A 417 1.71 -24.35 19.76
C GLU A 417 2.83 -23.36 19.43
N LEU A 418 2.71 -22.10 19.84
CA LEU A 418 3.65 -21.01 19.57
C LEU A 418 4.10 -20.28 20.83
N LEU A 419 3.20 -20.06 21.78
CA LEU A 419 3.46 -19.25 22.98
C LEU A 419 4.72 -19.67 23.77
N PRO A 420 5.03 -20.96 23.95
CA PRO A 420 6.25 -21.39 24.65
C PRO A 420 7.56 -21.07 23.90
N TYR A 421 7.48 -20.86 22.60
CA TYR A 421 8.63 -20.65 21.71
C TYR A 421 8.84 -19.17 21.33
N ILE A 422 8.06 -18.26 21.91
CA ILE A 422 8.23 -16.83 21.67
C ILE A 422 9.46 -16.33 22.44
N GLU A 423 10.49 -15.91 21.69
CA GLU A 423 11.69 -15.28 22.24
C GLU A 423 11.54 -13.76 22.30
N GLU A 424 10.96 -13.16 21.26
CA GLU A 424 10.73 -11.72 21.16
C GLU A 424 9.29 -11.42 20.75
N ILE A 425 8.72 -10.37 21.33
CA ILE A 425 7.40 -9.87 20.95
C ILE A 425 7.37 -8.35 20.91
N SER A 426 6.80 -7.81 19.83
CA SER A 426 6.55 -6.38 19.69
C SER A 426 5.12 -6.14 19.21
N VAL A 427 4.52 -5.02 19.59
CA VAL A 427 3.15 -4.66 19.15
C VAL A 427 3.14 -3.21 18.70
N ALA A 428 2.81 -2.98 17.43
CA ALA A 428 2.49 -1.66 16.91
C ALA A 428 0.96 -1.44 16.93
N THR A 429 0.56 -0.20 17.13
CA THR A 429 -0.84 0.22 17.16
C THR A 429 -1.00 1.47 16.29
N PRO A 430 -2.23 1.99 16.07
CA PRO A 430 -2.41 3.26 15.37
C PRO A 430 -1.56 4.41 15.95
N ALA A 431 -1.38 4.44 17.27
CA ALA A 431 -0.50 5.45 17.92
C ALA A 431 0.99 5.27 17.52
N THR A 432 1.44 4.02 17.30
CA THR A 432 2.79 3.73 16.80
C THR A 432 2.95 4.27 15.37
N PHE A 433 1.99 3.98 14.49
CA PHE A 433 2.02 4.45 13.10
C PHE A 433 1.92 5.98 13.00
N ALA A 434 1.04 6.62 13.79
CA ALA A 434 0.95 8.06 13.87
C ALA A 434 2.28 8.71 14.29
N ARG A 435 2.95 8.13 15.30
CA ARG A 435 4.22 8.65 15.82
C ARG A 435 5.37 8.53 14.82
N TYR A 436 5.57 7.33 14.26
CA TYR A 436 6.75 7.06 13.43
C TYR A 436 6.58 7.55 11.98
N PHE A 437 5.39 7.43 11.42
CA PHE A 437 5.17 7.76 10.00
C PHE A 437 4.41 9.08 9.78
N GLY A 438 3.94 9.72 10.85
CA GLY A 438 3.16 10.95 10.76
C GLY A 438 1.79 10.76 10.10
N ALA A 439 1.31 9.51 10.04
CA ALA A 439 0.01 9.19 9.49
C ALA A 439 -1.09 9.67 10.45
N PRO A 440 -1.99 10.59 10.05
CA PRO A 440 -3.06 11.05 10.92
C PRO A 440 -3.92 9.87 11.41
N ASN A 441 -4.17 9.79 12.72
CA ASN A 441 -4.86 8.67 13.38
C ASN A 441 -4.21 7.28 13.12
N GLY A 442 -2.96 7.25 12.65
CA GLY A 442 -2.28 6.01 12.29
C GLY A 442 -2.87 5.31 11.07
N THR A 443 -3.57 6.03 10.19
CA THR A 443 -4.14 5.43 8.96
C THR A 443 -3.06 4.76 8.12
N ALA A 444 -3.37 3.57 7.62
CA ALA A 444 -2.44 2.80 6.79
C ALA A 444 -2.35 3.33 5.36
N TYR A 445 -3.48 3.74 4.79
CA TYR A 445 -3.61 4.04 3.37
C TYR A 445 -3.99 5.49 3.05
N GLY A 446 -4.18 6.35 4.05
CA GLY A 446 -4.65 7.70 3.85
C GLY A 446 -6.17 7.82 3.92
N TYR A 447 -6.87 8.00 2.78
CA TYR A 447 -8.32 8.20 2.78
C TYR A 447 -9.11 6.91 2.59
N GLU A 448 -10.27 6.82 3.27
CA GLU A 448 -11.27 5.78 3.05
C GLU A 448 -11.78 5.84 1.60
N LEU A 449 -11.80 4.70 0.93
CA LEU A 449 -12.34 4.55 -0.43
C LEU A 449 -13.87 4.39 -0.37
N SER A 450 -14.56 5.49 -0.14
CA SER A 450 -16.02 5.53 -0.16
C SER A 450 -16.57 5.58 -1.60
N ALA A 451 -17.85 5.30 -1.77
CA ALA A 451 -18.49 5.26 -3.10
C ALA A 451 -18.35 6.57 -3.89
N TRP A 452 -18.33 7.73 -3.21
CA TRP A 452 -18.20 9.04 -3.86
C TRP A 452 -16.74 9.46 -4.12
N ASP A 453 -15.78 8.91 -3.38
CA ASP A 453 -14.32 9.20 -3.48
C ASP A 453 -13.52 7.90 -3.71
N GLY A 454 -14.11 6.91 -4.33
CA GLY A 454 -13.45 5.67 -4.72
C GLY A 454 -12.62 5.83 -6.00
N VAL A 455 -11.83 4.81 -6.33
CA VAL A 455 -10.93 4.79 -7.50
C VAL A 455 -11.65 5.19 -8.78
N LEU A 456 -12.84 4.62 -9.05
CA LEU A 456 -13.61 4.96 -10.24
C LEU A 456 -13.97 6.45 -10.30
N SER A 457 -14.45 7.00 -9.18
CA SER A 457 -14.82 8.42 -9.09
C SER A 457 -13.61 9.33 -9.31
N ARG A 458 -12.45 8.96 -8.78
CA ARG A 458 -11.19 9.70 -8.95
C ARG A 458 -10.68 9.59 -10.39
N THR A 459 -10.70 8.40 -10.98
CA THR A 459 -10.22 8.15 -12.37
C THR A 459 -11.10 8.85 -13.41
N LEU A 460 -12.42 8.75 -13.28
CA LEU A 460 -13.36 9.38 -14.24
C LEU A 460 -13.54 10.87 -14.02
N ASN A 461 -13.27 11.36 -12.83
CA ASN A 461 -13.47 12.75 -12.46
C ASN A 461 -12.25 13.29 -11.69
N ARG A 462 -11.17 13.60 -12.43
CA ARG A 462 -9.96 14.23 -11.86
C ARG A 462 -10.23 15.53 -11.10
N SER A 463 -11.48 16.01 -11.12
CA SER A 463 -11.89 17.13 -10.29
C SER A 463 -11.85 16.85 -8.78
N ASN A 464 -11.65 15.58 -8.39
CA ASN A 464 -11.46 15.18 -6.99
C ASN A 464 -9.98 15.26 -6.53
N GLU A 465 -9.08 15.75 -7.35
CA GLU A 465 -7.72 16.08 -6.92
C GLU A 465 -7.59 17.53 -6.49
N LEU A 466 -6.70 17.78 -5.52
CA LEU A 466 -6.36 19.13 -5.11
C LEU A 466 -5.45 19.77 -6.15
N ASN A 467 -5.83 20.96 -6.62
CA ASN A 467 -5.07 21.74 -7.59
C ASN A 467 -4.34 22.90 -6.90
N VAL A 468 -3.11 22.66 -6.49
CA VAL A 468 -2.26 23.68 -5.88
C VAL A 468 -1.08 23.95 -6.80
N PRO A 469 -0.96 25.16 -7.37
CA PRO A 469 0.16 25.48 -8.26
C PRO A 469 1.50 25.24 -7.56
N GLY A 470 2.42 24.53 -8.22
CA GLY A 470 3.75 24.21 -7.69
C GLY A 470 3.77 23.06 -6.69
N LEU A 471 2.63 22.40 -6.40
CA LEU A 471 2.56 21.25 -5.50
C LEU A 471 1.81 20.10 -6.17
N THR A 472 2.41 18.93 -6.16
CA THR A 472 1.81 17.67 -6.66
C THR A 472 1.82 16.65 -5.53
N PHE A 473 0.74 15.89 -5.38
CA PHE A 473 0.65 14.85 -4.34
C PHE A 473 0.90 13.46 -4.94
N CYS A 474 1.51 12.56 -4.15
CA CYS A 474 1.66 11.14 -4.43
C CYS A 474 1.51 10.32 -3.14
N GLY A 475 1.41 9.01 -3.25
CA GLY A 475 1.23 8.10 -2.11
C GLY A 475 -0.17 7.50 -2.04
N GLY A 476 -0.50 6.80 -0.96
CA GLY A 476 -1.76 6.06 -0.79
C GLY A 476 -3.03 6.91 -0.74
N HIS A 477 -2.88 8.23 -0.68
CA HIS A 477 -3.99 9.20 -0.75
C HIS A 477 -4.23 9.75 -2.16
N SER A 478 -3.49 9.27 -3.16
CA SER A 478 -3.60 9.67 -4.56
C SER A 478 -4.82 9.07 -5.27
N VAL A 479 -4.95 9.36 -6.58
CA VAL A 479 -6.08 8.92 -7.41
C VAL A 479 -6.27 7.41 -7.41
N ASN A 480 -5.17 6.67 -7.53
CA ASN A 480 -5.19 5.22 -7.72
C ASN A 480 -5.47 4.44 -6.41
N GLY A 481 -5.51 5.13 -5.27
CA GLY A 481 -5.82 4.52 -3.98
C GLY A 481 -4.59 3.97 -3.26
N ASP A 482 -4.79 2.90 -2.53
CA ASP A 482 -3.92 2.35 -1.53
C ASP A 482 -3.16 1.08 -1.98
N GLY A 483 -2.26 0.62 -1.14
CA GLY A 483 -1.39 -0.53 -1.37
C GLY A 483 0.03 -0.14 -1.82
N PHE A 484 0.99 -1.03 -1.56
CA PHE A 484 2.40 -0.74 -1.84
C PHE A 484 2.68 -0.47 -3.32
N GLY A 485 2.27 -1.37 -4.23
CA GLY A 485 2.49 -1.22 -5.67
C GLY A 485 1.90 0.07 -6.22
N VAL A 486 0.66 0.37 -5.82
CA VAL A 486 -0.06 1.58 -6.24
C VAL A 486 0.60 2.86 -5.74
N THR A 487 1.13 2.85 -4.50
CA THR A 487 1.82 4.04 -3.96
C THR A 487 3.11 4.35 -4.69
N TYR A 488 3.89 3.35 -5.10
CA TYR A 488 5.07 3.54 -5.96
C TYR A 488 4.67 4.08 -7.34
N THR A 489 3.64 3.50 -7.97
CA THR A 489 3.10 3.97 -9.26
C THR A 489 2.68 5.44 -9.19
N SER A 490 1.97 5.84 -8.14
CA SER A 490 1.56 7.24 -7.96
C SER A 490 2.75 8.20 -7.86
N GLY A 491 3.86 7.75 -7.29
CA GLY A 491 5.12 8.51 -7.25
C GLY A 491 5.68 8.75 -8.64
N VAL A 492 5.71 7.70 -9.48
CA VAL A 492 6.16 7.81 -10.88
C VAL A 492 5.26 8.76 -11.68
N GLU A 493 3.93 8.65 -11.56
CA GLU A 493 2.96 9.53 -12.24
C GLU A 493 3.11 11.00 -11.81
N ALA A 494 3.33 11.25 -10.52
CA ALA A 494 3.60 12.59 -10.01
C ALA A 494 4.90 13.16 -10.60
N ALA A 495 5.95 12.35 -10.68
CA ALA A 495 7.22 12.73 -11.29
C ALA A 495 7.06 13.07 -12.79
N GLU A 496 6.34 12.25 -13.55
CA GLU A 496 6.07 12.47 -14.97
C GLU A 496 5.27 13.77 -15.21
N THR A 497 4.32 14.05 -14.34
CA THR A 497 3.57 15.32 -14.32
C THR A 497 4.51 16.51 -14.12
N VAL A 498 5.42 16.43 -13.15
CA VAL A 498 6.40 17.48 -12.84
C VAL A 498 7.41 17.65 -13.98
N ILE A 499 7.96 16.55 -14.52
CA ILE A 499 8.87 16.57 -15.67
C ILE A 499 8.22 17.28 -16.84
N SER A 500 6.97 16.95 -17.18
CA SER A 500 6.21 17.56 -18.28
C SER A 500 6.01 19.06 -18.06
N ARG A 501 5.68 19.50 -16.83
CA ARG A 501 5.53 20.93 -16.50
C ARG A 501 6.85 21.69 -16.62
N LEU A 502 7.94 21.13 -16.13
CA LEU A 502 9.27 21.75 -16.20
C LEU A 502 9.76 21.84 -17.64
N ALA A 503 9.54 20.80 -18.45
CA ALA A 503 9.86 20.80 -19.89
C ALA A 503 9.08 21.88 -20.65
N ALA A 504 7.77 22.03 -20.36
CA ALA A 504 6.94 23.09 -20.95
C ALA A 504 7.41 24.50 -20.54
N ALA A 505 8.06 24.63 -19.39
CA ALA A 505 8.69 25.87 -18.93
C ALA A 505 10.14 26.06 -19.46
N GLY A 506 10.59 25.23 -20.41
CA GLY A 506 11.93 25.29 -21.01
C GLY A 506 13.05 24.74 -20.11
N ILE A 507 12.70 23.96 -19.09
CA ILE A 507 13.64 23.33 -18.17
C ILE A 507 13.70 21.85 -18.52
N SER A 508 14.63 21.49 -19.41
CA SER A 508 14.99 20.11 -19.67
C SER A 508 16.48 19.90 -19.38
N ARG A 509 16.82 18.80 -18.76
CA ARG A 509 18.20 18.40 -18.52
C ARG A 509 18.47 17.06 -19.18
N PRO A 510 19.71 16.81 -19.67
CA PRO A 510 20.05 15.47 -20.13
C PRO A 510 19.90 14.49 -18.95
N ALA A 511 19.40 13.29 -19.25
CA ALA A 511 19.31 12.22 -18.26
C ALA A 511 20.69 12.01 -17.61
N ALA A 512 20.69 11.72 -16.31
CA ALA A 512 21.91 11.42 -15.59
C ALA A 512 22.58 10.18 -16.21
N THR A 513 23.84 10.32 -16.66
CA THR A 513 24.65 9.17 -17.05
C THR A 513 25.59 8.82 -15.90
N PRO A 514 25.79 7.54 -15.57
CA PRO A 514 26.66 7.13 -14.46
C PRO A 514 28.07 7.74 -14.50
N ASP A 515 28.61 7.99 -15.67
CA ASP A 515 29.96 8.54 -15.86
C ASP A 515 30.11 10.05 -15.50
N THR A 516 29.01 10.80 -15.45
CA THR A 516 29.08 12.23 -15.07
C THR A 516 29.16 12.46 -13.56
N LEU A 517 28.93 11.44 -12.75
CA LEU A 517 28.90 11.53 -11.28
C LEU A 517 30.26 11.29 -10.63
N VAL A 518 31.15 10.50 -11.25
CA VAL A 518 32.51 10.24 -10.76
C VAL A 518 33.35 11.53 -10.81
N ALA A 519 33.11 12.41 -11.77
CA ALA A 519 33.86 13.65 -11.92
C ALA A 519 33.52 14.74 -10.90
N LYS A 520 32.36 14.68 -10.22
CA LYS A 520 31.94 15.70 -9.21
C LYS A 520 32.32 15.34 -7.78
N ASN A 521 32.54 14.06 -7.46
CA ASN A 521 32.90 13.63 -6.11
C ASN A 521 34.41 13.50 -5.89
N GLY A 522 35.24 13.69 -6.94
CA GLY A 522 36.70 13.65 -6.85
C GLY A 522 37.39 14.94 -6.37
N GLY A 523 36.61 15.98 -6.00
CA GLY A 523 37.15 17.31 -5.70
C GLY A 523 37.10 17.79 -4.24
N ALA A 524 36.77 16.94 -3.26
CA ALA A 524 36.56 17.38 -1.89
C ALA A 524 37.21 16.48 -0.82
N HIS A 525 38.42 15.98 -1.06
CA HIS A 525 39.27 15.45 0.00
C HIS A 525 40.73 15.69 -0.35
N GLU A 526 41.18 16.94 -0.26
CA GLU A 526 42.54 17.35 0.05
C GLU A 526 42.44 18.74 0.74
N ASN A 527 42.42 18.73 2.06
CA ASN A 527 43.08 19.53 3.05
C ASN A 527 42.39 19.44 4.40
#